data_209792b4e2d906b21891ba88df9e5663
#
_entry.id   209792b4e2d906b21891ba88df9e5663
#
_cell.length_a   1.000
_cell.length_b   1.000
_cell.length_c   1.000
_cell.angle_alpha   90.00
_cell.angle_beta   90.00
_cell.angle_gamma   90.00
#
_symmetry.space_group_name_H-M   'P 1'
#
loop_
_entity.id
_entity.type
_entity.pdbx_description
1 polymer ?
#
loop_
_entity_poly.entity_id
_entity_poly.type
_entity_poly.pdbx_seq_one_letter_code
_entity_poly.pdbx_strand_id
1 'polypeptide(L)'
;MTSRQKQWLDQVGSVLESLNQGAIISDEDRRIIFANSMFLEMGKMSAEDLLGRSVMDLYPADEVGRLQEFIARRRTEGRAQYEFYIPQSDGGRLPVEVTSRLVHGADGCAYGIITATDISDQKRIQTELSRTNALLLERQQQMEQELQLAERVQQSLAPKGLSWSGVSVEAHYQPASSIGGDYGLVIPGDGRLDVVVCDVSGHGISSALVANRIYSETMSQIERGADLGSMLSHLNHFAVQNLASSSFYFTLAAVRFHQSRGCLQFASAGHPPAIVIRRGQSPSLLESTCMILGLFENAVGAESGVETNLQTGDRVVIYTDGLTESFNFEHEMLGVDGLREIVAEASNLPLAEMKNQILDRVAAWRHGHAQDDVSLVLLEIS
;
A
#
# COMPACT_ATOMS: atom_id res chain seq x y z
N MET A 1 47.19 -28.35 -43.28
CA MET A 1 47.58 -27.13 -42.54
C MET A 1 49.00 -26.76 -42.82
N THR A 2 49.26 -25.49 -43.17
CA THR A 2 50.64 -24.96 -43.33
C THR A 2 51.27 -24.74 -41.94
N SER A 3 52.63 -24.64 -41.90
CA SER A 3 53.39 -24.38 -40.67
C SER A 3 52.91 -23.06 -39.98
N ARG A 4 52.52 -22.01 -40.74
CA ARG A 4 51.99 -20.73 -40.22
C ARG A 4 50.60 -20.87 -39.63
N GLN A 5 49.76 -21.69 -40.25
CA GLN A 5 48.39 -21.98 -39.70
C GLN A 5 48.50 -22.70 -38.38
N LYS A 6 49.36 -23.67 -38.23
CA LYS A 6 49.60 -24.41 -37.00
C LYS A 6 50.07 -23.48 -35.88
N GLN A 7 51.04 -22.62 -36.14
CA GLN A 7 51.60 -21.68 -35.17
C GLN A 7 50.53 -20.67 -34.69
N TRP A 8 49.68 -20.13 -35.60
CA TRP A 8 48.60 -19.23 -35.28
C TRP A 8 47.54 -19.94 -34.42
N LEU A 9 47.18 -21.16 -34.79
CA LEU A 9 46.18 -21.94 -34.05
C LEU A 9 46.67 -22.28 -32.64
N ASP A 10 47.95 -22.64 -32.48
CA ASP A 10 48.54 -22.92 -31.16
C ASP A 10 48.53 -21.68 -30.25
N GLN A 11 48.82 -20.50 -30.79
CA GLN A 11 48.80 -19.24 -30.03
C GLN A 11 47.39 -18.84 -29.63
N VAL A 12 46.44 -18.80 -30.57
CA VAL A 12 45.04 -18.43 -30.30
C VAL A 12 44.38 -19.49 -29.44
N GLY A 13 44.63 -20.76 -29.69
CA GLY A 13 44.13 -21.88 -28.92
C GLY A 13 44.54 -21.81 -27.46
N SER A 14 45.81 -21.49 -27.17
CA SER A 14 46.30 -21.32 -25.79
C SER A 14 45.53 -20.21 -25.01
N VAL A 15 45.20 -19.11 -25.70
CA VAL A 15 44.38 -18.03 -25.09
C VAL A 15 42.95 -18.50 -24.84
N LEU A 16 42.35 -19.17 -25.84
CA LEU A 16 40.99 -19.67 -25.72
C LEU A 16 40.84 -20.78 -24.65
N GLU A 17 41.90 -21.56 -24.43
CA GLU A 17 41.95 -22.59 -23.40
C GLU A 17 41.87 -21.99 -21.97
N SER A 18 42.36 -20.76 -21.79
CA SER A 18 42.33 -20.08 -20.50
C SER A 18 40.96 -19.44 -20.16
N LEU A 19 40.00 -19.47 -21.07
CA LEU A 19 38.66 -18.88 -20.86
C LEU A 19 37.75 -19.80 -20.06
N ASN A 20 36.96 -19.23 -19.14
CA ASN A 20 35.86 -19.92 -18.46
C ASN A 20 34.61 -20.01 -19.34
N GLN A 21 34.74 -20.01 -20.64
CA GLN A 21 33.68 -20.13 -21.63
C GLN A 21 34.04 -21.22 -22.62
N GLY A 22 33.06 -21.95 -23.10
CA GLY A 22 33.30 -22.86 -24.21
C GLY A 22 33.72 -22.09 -25.44
N ALA A 23 34.78 -22.53 -26.10
CA ALA A 23 35.29 -21.87 -27.30
C ALA A 23 35.64 -22.87 -28.39
N ILE A 24 35.25 -22.53 -29.66
CA ILE A 24 35.65 -23.27 -30.85
C ILE A 24 36.20 -22.32 -31.91
N ILE A 25 37.08 -22.83 -32.76
CA ILE A 25 37.49 -22.17 -33.99
C ILE A 25 37.03 -23.02 -35.17
N SER A 26 36.39 -22.40 -36.16
CA SER A 26 36.03 -23.04 -37.44
C SER A 26 36.79 -22.39 -38.60
N ASP A 27 37.08 -23.19 -39.61
CA ASP A 27 37.64 -22.73 -40.88
C ASP A 27 36.58 -22.10 -41.81
N GLU A 28 36.98 -21.75 -43.06
CA GLU A 28 36.09 -21.17 -44.07
C GLU A 28 34.96 -22.11 -44.47
N ASP A 29 35.21 -23.44 -44.44
CA ASP A 29 34.23 -24.49 -44.70
C ASP A 29 33.34 -24.81 -43.48
N ARG A 30 33.52 -24.02 -42.42
CA ARG A 30 32.77 -24.19 -41.12
C ARG A 30 33.11 -25.48 -40.39
N ARG A 31 34.29 -26.09 -40.69
CA ARG A 31 34.76 -27.25 -39.95
C ARG A 31 35.46 -26.80 -38.69
N ILE A 32 35.18 -27.49 -37.60
CA ILE A 32 35.77 -27.20 -36.30
C ILE A 32 37.23 -27.67 -36.33
N ILE A 33 38.16 -26.75 -36.14
CA ILE A 33 39.61 -27.03 -36.16
C ILE A 33 40.21 -26.92 -34.76
N PHE A 34 39.49 -26.35 -33.80
CA PHE A 34 39.87 -26.25 -32.40
C PHE A 34 38.64 -26.21 -31.52
N ALA A 35 38.69 -26.84 -30.36
CA ALA A 35 37.72 -26.69 -29.25
C ALA A 35 38.54 -26.71 -27.96
N ASN A 36 38.22 -25.77 -27.03
CA ASN A 36 38.80 -25.77 -25.70
C ASN A 36 38.16 -26.83 -24.79
N SER A 37 38.83 -27.13 -23.68
CA SER A 37 38.35 -28.11 -22.69
C SER A 37 36.97 -27.77 -22.17
N MET A 38 36.65 -26.50 -21.95
CA MET A 38 35.36 -26.05 -21.49
C MET A 38 34.22 -26.37 -22.49
N PHE A 39 34.44 -26.16 -23.80
CA PHE A 39 33.43 -26.50 -24.81
C PHE A 39 33.15 -28.02 -24.86
N LEU A 40 34.22 -28.83 -24.76
CA LEU A 40 34.12 -30.28 -24.73
C LEU A 40 33.34 -30.75 -23.50
N GLU A 41 33.60 -30.17 -22.34
CA GLU A 41 32.90 -30.45 -21.11
C GLU A 41 31.42 -30.06 -21.20
N MET A 42 31.10 -28.85 -21.69
CA MET A 42 29.73 -28.38 -21.91
C MET A 42 28.93 -29.29 -22.84
N GLY A 43 29.57 -29.76 -23.94
CA GLY A 43 28.95 -30.68 -24.89
C GLY A 43 28.99 -32.14 -24.45
N LYS A 44 29.74 -32.49 -23.39
CA LYS A 44 30.03 -33.86 -22.99
C LYS A 44 30.63 -34.68 -24.17
N MET A 45 31.45 -34.03 -25.00
CA MET A 45 31.99 -34.59 -26.24
C MET A 45 33.51 -34.75 -26.12
N SER A 46 34.05 -35.71 -26.87
CA SER A 46 35.50 -35.78 -27.05
C SER A 46 36.01 -34.90 -28.20
N ALA A 47 37.26 -34.50 -28.17
CA ALA A 47 37.86 -33.75 -29.26
C ALA A 47 37.82 -34.54 -30.57
N GLU A 48 37.97 -35.87 -30.52
CA GLU A 48 37.94 -36.76 -31.69
C GLU A 48 36.58 -36.77 -32.36
N ASP A 49 35.49 -36.67 -31.58
CA ASP A 49 34.12 -36.62 -32.10
C ASP A 49 33.77 -35.27 -32.75
N LEU A 50 34.50 -34.20 -32.40
CA LEU A 50 34.17 -32.83 -32.78
C LEU A 50 35.02 -32.26 -33.89
N LEU A 51 36.37 -32.50 -33.84
CA LEU A 51 37.30 -31.91 -34.77
C LEU A 51 37.08 -32.44 -36.21
N GLY A 52 37.11 -31.51 -37.18
CA GLY A 52 36.86 -31.81 -38.61
C GLY A 52 35.40 -31.88 -39.03
N ARG A 53 34.46 -31.96 -38.08
CA ARG A 53 33.02 -31.91 -38.38
C ARG A 53 32.58 -30.48 -38.67
N SER A 54 31.56 -30.33 -39.52
CA SER A 54 30.92 -29.03 -39.71
C SER A 54 30.12 -28.65 -38.42
N VAL A 55 30.20 -27.37 -38.03
CA VAL A 55 29.34 -26.83 -36.97
C VAL A 55 27.85 -27.13 -37.20
N MET A 56 27.45 -27.21 -38.48
CA MET A 56 26.07 -27.54 -38.85
C MET A 56 25.65 -28.96 -38.53
N ASP A 57 26.63 -29.90 -38.57
CA ASP A 57 26.36 -31.33 -38.31
C ASP A 57 26.13 -31.62 -36.83
N LEU A 58 26.33 -30.65 -35.95
CA LEU A 58 26.06 -30.76 -34.53
C LEU A 58 24.57 -30.59 -34.21
N TYR A 59 23.81 -30.04 -35.13
CA TYR A 59 22.41 -29.65 -34.88
C TYR A 59 21.42 -30.41 -35.80
N PRO A 60 20.19 -30.65 -35.33
CA PRO A 60 19.12 -31.20 -36.14
C PRO A 60 18.81 -30.31 -37.36
N ALA A 61 18.29 -30.92 -38.42
CA ALA A 61 18.04 -30.24 -39.71
C ALA A 61 17.06 -29.03 -39.59
N ASP A 62 16.11 -29.09 -38.67
CA ASP A 62 15.18 -28.00 -38.39
C ASP A 62 15.83 -26.79 -37.71
N GLU A 63 16.92 -26.94 -37.02
CA GLU A 63 17.68 -25.85 -36.37
C GLU A 63 18.79 -25.25 -37.26
N VAL A 64 19.18 -25.96 -38.31
CA VAL A 64 20.23 -25.49 -39.22
C VAL A 64 19.89 -24.15 -39.88
N GLY A 65 18.60 -23.92 -40.20
CA GLY A 65 18.12 -22.65 -40.77
C GLY A 65 18.46 -21.45 -39.86
N ARG A 66 18.18 -21.56 -38.56
CA ARG A 66 18.50 -20.51 -37.57
C ARG A 66 20.01 -20.26 -37.44
N LEU A 67 20.80 -21.32 -37.47
CA LEU A 67 22.26 -21.21 -37.47
C LEU A 67 22.79 -20.48 -38.70
N GLN A 68 22.23 -20.75 -39.88
CA GLN A 68 22.58 -20.06 -41.11
C GLN A 68 22.32 -18.55 -41.06
N GLU A 69 21.18 -18.14 -40.44
CA GLU A 69 20.88 -16.72 -40.23
C GLU A 69 21.92 -16.03 -39.33
N PHE A 70 22.34 -16.67 -38.22
CA PHE A 70 23.40 -16.12 -37.36
C PHE A 70 24.74 -16.03 -38.05
N ILE A 71 25.09 -17.02 -38.87
CA ILE A 71 26.33 -17.00 -39.65
C ILE A 71 26.31 -15.91 -40.74
N ALA A 72 25.13 -15.73 -41.41
CA ALA A 72 24.96 -14.66 -42.37
C ALA A 72 25.16 -13.29 -41.72
N ARG A 73 24.55 -13.09 -40.55
CA ARG A 73 24.66 -11.87 -39.74
C ARG A 73 26.13 -11.62 -39.33
N ARG A 74 26.85 -12.64 -38.88
CA ARG A 74 28.31 -12.53 -38.59
C ARG A 74 29.10 -12.07 -39.81
N ARG A 75 28.77 -12.55 -41.03
CA ARG A 75 29.50 -12.16 -42.27
C ARG A 75 29.24 -10.70 -42.63
N THR A 76 28.04 -10.17 -42.40
CA THR A 76 27.71 -8.78 -42.75
C THR A 76 28.16 -7.79 -41.67
N GLU A 77 28.04 -8.14 -40.40
CA GLU A 77 28.30 -7.26 -39.24
C GLU A 77 29.65 -7.49 -38.57
N GLY A 78 30.42 -8.53 -39.03
CA GLY A 78 31.69 -8.94 -38.41
C GLY A 78 31.56 -9.70 -37.10
N ARG A 79 30.37 -9.67 -36.49
CA ARG A 79 30.01 -10.35 -35.23
C ARG A 79 28.55 -10.80 -35.20
N ALA A 80 28.24 -11.77 -34.36
CA ALA A 80 26.89 -12.13 -33.98
C ALA A 80 26.85 -12.54 -32.51
N GLN A 81 25.77 -12.17 -31.79
CA GLN A 81 25.49 -12.57 -30.41
C GLN A 81 24.05 -13.02 -30.35
N TYR A 82 23.82 -14.20 -29.78
CA TYR A 82 22.49 -14.81 -29.73
C TYR A 82 22.41 -15.91 -28.68
N GLU A 83 21.24 -16.18 -28.17
CA GLU A 83 20.98 -17.36 -27.34
C GLU A 83 20.76 -18.59 -28.24
N PHE A 84 21.40 -19.68 -27.88
CA PHE A 84 21.23 -20.98 -28.52
C PHE A 84 21.44 -22.10 -27.49
N TYR A 85 21.82 -23.29 -27.97
CA TYR A 85 22.20 -24.38 -27.09
C TYR A 85 23.39 -25.15 -27.65
N ILE A 86 24.15 -25.78 -26.77
CA ILE A 86 25.13 -26.80 -27.14
C ILE A 86 24.44 -28.16 -27.02
N PRO A 87 24.37 -28.97 -28.11
CA PRO A 87 23.88 -30.33 -28.01
C PRO A 87 24.87 -31.17 -27.22
N GLN A 88 24.38 -31.96 -26.26
CA GLN A 88 25.21 -32.85 -25.45
C GLN A 88 25.15 -34.27 -26.00
N SER A 89 26.23 -35.04 -25.83
CA SER A 89 26.32 -36.43 -26.34
C SER A 89 25.27 -37.38 -25.73
N ASP A 90 24.73 -37.04 -24.55
CA ASP A 90 23.64 -37.79 -23.90
C ASP A 90 22.23 -37.39 -24.38
N GLY A 91 22.11 -36.55 -25.40
CA GLY A 91 20.88 -36.03 -25.95
C GLY A 91 20.35 -34.78 -25.25
N GLY A 92 21.05 -34.27 -24.24
CA GLY A 92 20.73 -33.00 -23.57
C GLY A 92 20.95 -31.78 -24.46
N ARG A 93 20.44 -30.64 -24.04
CA ARG A 93 20.63 -29.32 -24.66
C ARG A 93 21.04 -28.34 -23.58
N LEU A 94 22.28 -27.88 -23.61
CA LEU A 94 22.78 -26.88 -22.68
C LEU A 94 22.50 -25.46 -23.23
N PRO A 95 21.66 -24.65 -22.59
CA PRO A 95 21.38 -23.31 -23.06
C PRO A 95 22.63 -22.42 -22.91
N VAL A 96 22.99 -21.73 -23.98
CA VAL A 96 24.19 -20.88 -24.01
C VAL A 96 23.92 -19.55 -24.69
N GLU A 97 24.60 -18.52 -24.24
CA GLU A 97 24.78 -17.30 -25.02
C GLU A 97 26.02 -17.49 -25.89
N VAL A 98 25.82 -17.40 -27.20
CA VAL A 98 26.87 -17.56 -28.21
C VAL A 98 27.34 -16.21 -28.72
N THR A 99 28.64 -15.94 -28.65
CA THR A 99 29.26 -14.84 -29.37
C THR A 99 30.14 -15.39 -30.47
N SER A 100 29.95 -14.91 -31.68
CA SER A 100 30.70 -15.37 -32.86
C SER A 100 31.31 -14.19 -33.60
N ARG A 101 32.63 -14.29 -33.91
CA ARG A 101 33.38 -13.28 -34.68
C ARG A 101 34.14 -13.92 -35.84
N LEU A 102 34.28 -13.16 -36.92
CA LEU A 102 35.16 -13.52 -38.04
C LEU A 102 36.51 -12.85 -37.80
N VAL A 103 37.57 -13.62 -37.88
CA VAL A 103 38.98 -13.15 -37.77
C VAL A 103 39.80 -13.66 -38.94
N HIS A 104 40.83 -12.92 -39.33
CA HIS A 104 41.75 -13.36 -40.38
C HIS A 104 43.04 -13.80 -39.73
N GLY A 105 43.48 -15.00 -40.07
CA GLY A 105 44.75 -15.54 -39.63
C GLY A 105 45.95 -14.89 -40.34
N ALA A 106 47.15 -15.17 -39.84
CA ALA A 106 48.41 -14.71 -40.47
C ALA A 106 48.66 -15.29 -41.87
N ASP A 107 47.87 -16.28 -42.26
CA ASP A 107 47.83 -16.92 -43.57
C ASP A 107 46.88 -16.28 -44.57
N GLY A 108 46.11 -15.26 -44.11
CA GLY A 108 45.08 -14.58 -44.90
C GLY A 108 43.72 -15.29 -44.92
N CYS A 109 43.59 -16.50 -44.36
CA CYS A 109 42.33 -17.23 -44.28
C CYS A 109 41.39 -16.67 -43.23
N ALA A 110 40.09 -16.80 -43.47
CA ALA A 110 39.06 -16.36 -42.52
C ALA A 110 38.67 -17.49 -41.57
N TYR A 111 38.71 -17.21 -40.29
CA TYR A 111 38.32 -18.14 -39.21
C TYR A 111 37.14 -17.60 -38.42
N GLY A 112 36.21 -18.49 -38.04
CA GLY A 112 35.17 -18.16 -37.09
C GLY A 112 35.58 -18.50 -35.67
N ILE A 113 35.74 -17.51 -34.79
CA ILE A 113 35.88 -17.75 -33.35
C ILE A 113 34.50 -17.65 -32.75
N ILE A 114 34.09 -18.71 -32.08
CA ILE A 114 32.79 -18.83 -31.43
C ILE A 114 33.03 -19.10 -29.94
N THR A 115 32.46 -18.29 -29.06
CA THR A 115 32.44 -18.54 -27.62
C THR A 115 31.02 -18.79 -27.15
N ALA A 116 30.87 -19.65 -26.15
CA ALA A 116 29.59 -20.02 -25.57
C ALA A 116 29.67 -19.89 -24.05
N THR A 117 28.75 -19.15 -23.48
CA THR A 117 28.59 -18.99 -22.03
C THR A 117 27.36 -19.78 -21.60
N ASP A 118 27.49 -20.64 -20.61
CA ASP A 118 26.34 -21.34 -20.01
C ASP A 118 25.40 -20.32 -19.32
N ILE A 119 24.15 -20.33 -19.73
CA ILE A 119 23.09 -19.47 -19.18
C ILE A 119 22.00 -20.28 -18.44
N SER A 120 22.29 -21.53 -18.08
CA SER A 120 21.32 -22.42 -17.40
C SER A 120 20.84 -21.81 -16.09
N ASP A 121 21.75 -21.34 -15.25
CA ASP A 121 21.41 -20.72 -13.98
C ASP A 121 20.65 -19.41 -14.17
N GLN A 122 21.04 -18.60 -15.15
CA GLN A 122 20.34 -17.36 -15.47
C GLN A 122 18.89 -17.65 -15.90
N LYS A 123 18.66 -18.63 -16.77
CA LYS A 123 17.31 -19.03 -17.20
C LYS A 123 16.48 -19.61 -16.07
N ARG A 124 17.09 -20.42 -15.20
CA ARG A 124 16.42 -20.95 -14.01
C ARG A 124 15.94 -19.82 -13.09
N ILE A 125 16.85 -18.89 -12.75
CA ILE A 125 16.54 -17.73 -11.89
C ILE A 125 15.46 -16.85 -12.52
N GLN A 126 15.55 -16.60 -13.81
CA GLN A 126 14.54 -15.80 -14.53
C GLN A 126 13.14 -16.45 -14.49
N THR A 127 13.07 -17.77 -14.66
CA THR A 127 11.82 -18.52 -14.59
C THR A 127 11.23 -18.49 -13.18
N GLU A 128 12.08 -18.68 -12.16
CA GLU A 128 11.66 -18.64 -10.76
C GLU A 128 11.18 -17.26 -10.35
N LEU A 129 11.90 -16.20 -10.77
CA LEU A 129 11.51 -14.81 -10.53
C LEU A 129 10.15 -14.50 -11.19
N SER A 130 9.95 -14.93 -12.44
CA SER A 130 8.67 -14.73 -13.14
C SER A 130 7.52 -15.43 -12.42
N ARG A 131 7.75 -16.65 -11.94
CA ARG A 131 6.75 -17.41 -11.17
C ARG A 131 6.42 -16.74 -9.85
N THR A 132 7.44 -16.26 -9.13
CA THR A 132 7.27 -15.59 -7.85
C THR A 132 6.51 -14.27 -8.02
N ASN A 133 6.86 -13.48 -9.03
CA ASN A 133 6.15 -12.23 -9.34
C ASN A 133 4.67 -12.48 -9.68
N ALA A 134 4.37 -13.51 -10.45
CA ALA A 134 2.97 -13.85 -10.76
C ALA A 134 2.18 -14.21 -9.49
N LEU A 135 2.77 -14.99 -8.57
CA LEU A 135 2.14 -15.33 -7.30
C LEU A 135 1.95 -14.12 -6.38
N LEU A 136 2.93 -13.20 -6.35
CA LEU A 136 2.81 -11.97 -5.56
C LEU A 136 1.68 -11.08 -6.07
N LEU A 137 1.56 -10.92 -7.39
CA LEU A 137 0.48 -10.15 -8.01
C LEU A 137 -0.91 -10.75 -7.71
N GLU A 138 -1.04 -12.06 -7.76
CA GLU A 138 -2.31 -12.74 -7.40
C GLU A 138 -2.69 -12.48 -5.94
N ARG A 139 -1.73 -12.63 -5.02
CA ARG A 139 -1.95 -12.36 -3.59
C ARG A 139 -2.30 -10.90 -3.32
N GLN A 140 -1.63 -9.98 -4.00
CA GLN A 140 -1.92 -8.55 -3.88
C GLN A 140 -3.36 -8.25 -4.31
N GLN A 141 -3.81 -8.79 -5.45
CA GLN A 141 -5.18 -8.61 -5.92
C GLN A 141 -6.23 -9.17 -4.95
N GLN A 142 -5.97 -10.35 -4.37
CA GLN A 142 -6.84 -10.92 -3.34
C GLN A 142 -6.93 -10.01 -2.11
N MET A 143 -5.81 -9.51 -1.62
CA MET A 143 -5.76 -8.63 -0.46
C MET A 143 -6.47 -7.30 -0.71
N GLU A 144 -6.34 -6.73 -1.92
CA GLU A 144 -7.05 -5.53 -2.33
C GLU A 144 -8.58 -5.75 -2.36
N GLN A 145 -9.05 -6.91 -2.83
CA GLN A 145 -10.48 -7.26 -2.81
C GLN A 145 -11.03 -7.41 -1.39
N GLU A 146 -10.27 -8.04 -0.49
CA GLU A 146 -10.66 -8.18 0.93
C GLU A 146 -10.73 -6.82 1.62
N LEU A 147 -9.75 -5.93 1.37
CA LEU A 147 -9.73 -4.56 1.89
C LEU A 147 -10.92 -3.75 1.38
N GLN A 148 -11.25 -3.83 0.10
CA GLN A 148 -12.42 -3.15 -0.48
C GLN A 148 -13.74 -3.63 0.13
N LEU A 149 -13.84 -4.91 0.51
CA LEU A 149 -15.03 -5.41 1.22
C LEU A 149 -15.10 -4.83 2.62
N ALA A 150 -14.00 -4.82 3.37
CA ALA A 150 -13.93 -4.26 4.71
C ALA A 150 -14.23 -2.75 4.71
N GLU A 151 -13.72 -2.00 3.72
CA GLU A 151 -14.03 -0.58 3.51
C GLU A 151 -15.53 -0.34 3.34
N ARG A 152 -16.20 -1.13 2.48
CA ARG A 152 -17.66 -1.02 2.29
C ARG A 152 -18.45 -1.29 3.56
N VAL A 153 -18.01 -2.26 4.36
CA VAL A 153 -18.64 -2.54 5.66
C VAL A 153 -18.50 -1.33 6.59
N GLN A 154 -17.30 -0.77 6.70
CA GLN A 154 -17.03 0.39 7.56
C GLN A 154 -17.76 1.66 7.09
N GLN A 155 -17.80 1.94 5.78
CA GLN A 155 -18.55 3.04 5.21
C GLN A 155 -20.07 2.96 5.54
N SER A 156 -20.60 1.76 5.76
CA SER A 156 -21.97 1.59 6.20
C SER A 156 -22.23 2.08 7.64
N LEU A 157 -21.17 2.20 8.44
CA LEU A 157 -21.18 2.69 9.83
C LEU A 157 -20.86 4.19 9.92
N ALA A 158 -20.53 4.85 8.81
CA ALA A 158 -20.27 6.28 8.78
C ALA A 158 -21.53 7.07 9.19
N PRO A 159 -21.38 8.16 9.98
CA PRO A 159 -22.50 8.96 10.40
C PRO A 159 -23.19 9.60 9.20
N LYS A 160 -24.52 9.61 9.22
CA LYS A 160 -25.31 10.21 8.15
C LYS A 160 -26.02 11.44 8.68
N GLY A 161 -26.00 12.52 7.88
CA GLY A 161 -26.81 13.69 8.16
C GLY A 161 -28.30 13.35 8.18
N LEU A 162 -29.03 14.01 9.05
CA LEU A 162 -30.49 13.89 9.15
C LEU A 162 -31.13 15.17 9.69
N SER A 163 -32.44 15.33 9.48
CA SER A 163 -33.27 16.31 10.16
C SER A 163 -34.26 15.59 11.05
N TRP A 164 -34.27 15.94 12.33
CA TRP A 164 -35.13 15.31 13.33
C TRP A 164 -35.65 16.32 14.33
N SER A 165 -36.99 16.46 14.41
CA SER A 165 -37.68 17.21 15.47
C SER A 165 -37.07 18.57 15.83
N GLY A 166 -36.74 19.41 14.84
CA GLY A 166 -36.15 20.72 15.07
C GLY A 166 -34.61 20.68 15.29
N VAL A 167 -33.96 19.59 14.95
CA VAL A 167 -32.51 19.50 14.89
C VAL A 167 -32.08 19.04 13.49
N SER A 168 -31.14 19.76 12.90
CA SER A 168 -30.50 19.38 11.66
C SER A 168 -29.07 18.89 11.97
N VAL A 169 -28.68 17.76 11.37
CA VAL A 169 -27.34 17.18 11.53
C VAL A 169 -26.71 17.01 10.16
N GLU A 170 -25.48 17.51 10.01
CA GLU A 170 -24.59 17.23 8.90
C GLU A 170 -23.38 16.44 9.40
N ALA A 171 -22.94 15.46 8.63
CA ALA A 171 -21.82 14.62 8.99
C ALA A 171 -20.86 14.41 7.82
N HIS A 172 -19.59 14.18 8.16
CA HIS A 172 -18.53 13.79 7.23
C HIS A 172 -17.62 12.78 7.92
N TYR A 173 -17.22 11.77 7.16
CA TYR A 173 -16.20 10.79 7.56
C TYR A 173 -15.29 10.49 6.38
N GLN A 174 -13.99 10.57 6.60
CA GLN A 174 -12.98 10.23 5.62
C GLN A 174 -11.83 9.53 6.33
N PRO A 175 -11.62 8.23 6.08
CA PRO A 175 -10.47 7.52 6.65
C PRO A 175 -9.16 7.99 5.99
N ALA A 176 -8.07 7.97 6.76
CA ALA A 176 -6.72 8.28 6.27
C ALA A 176 -6.16 7.18 5.36
N SER A 177 -6.61 5.95 5.56
CA SER A 177 -6.30 4.78 4.73
C SER A 177 -7.59 4.14 4.20
N SER A 178 -7.52 2.91 3.68
CA SER A 178 -8.73 2.20 3.22
C SER A 178 -9.77 1.99 4.34
N ILE A 179 -9.32 1.84 5.59
CA ILE A 179 -10.16 1.63 6.77
C ILE A 179 -9.57 2.42 7.93
N GLY A 180 -10.43 3.08 8.72
CA GLY A 180 -10.03 3.94 9.85
C GLY A 180 -10.47 3.41 11.23
N GLY A 181 -9.91 4.03 12.26
CA GLY A 181 -10.28 3.82 13.66
C GLY A 181 -11.49 4.63 14.13
N ASP A 182 -11.84 5.68 13.39
CA ASP A 182 -12.97 6.56 13.72
C ASP A 182 -14.32 5.93 13.43
N TYR A 183 -15.30 6.27 14.24
CA TYR A 183 -16.71 6.09 13.88
C TYR A 183 -17.59 7.21 14.42
N GLY A 184 -18.76 7.40 13.78
CA GLY A 184 -19.77 8.33 14.25
C GLY A 184 -21.16 7.71 14.26
N LEU A 185 -21.99 8.13 15.22
CA LEU A 185 -23.38 7.71 15.35
C LEU A 185 -24.28 8.94 15.37
N VAL A 186 -25.39 8.87 14.66
CA VAL A 186 -26.50 9.85 14.73
C VAL A 186 -27.79 9.05 14.83
N ILE A 187 -28.36 8.97 16.03
CA ILE A 187 -29.44 8.05 16.36
C ILE A 187 -30.65 8.83 16.88
N PRO A 188 -31.69 8.97 16.07
CA PRO A 188 -32.96 9.49 16.52
C PRO A 188 -33.69 8.46 17.40
N GLY A 189 -34.14 8.89 18.57
CA GLY A 189 -34.93 8.08 19.49
C GLY A 189 -36.26 8.74 19.83
N ASP A 190 -37.01 8.19 20.80
CA ASP A 190 -38.26 8.76 21.30
C ASP A 190 -37.98 10.00 22.16
N GLY A 191 -38.22 11.19 21.57
CA GLY A 191 -38.01 12.50 22.21
C GLY A 191 -36.53 12.86 22.45
N ARG A 192 -35.57 12.14 21.87
CA ARG A 192 -34.12 12.42 21.97
C ARG A 192 -33.35 12.13 20.68
N LEU A 193 -32.23 12.82 20.51
CA LEU A 193 -31.28 12.55 19.48
C LEU A 193 -29.90 12.32 20.13
N ASP A 194 -29.31 11.17 19.88
CA ASP A 194 -27.99 10.82 20.34
C ASP A 194 -26.99 10.98 19.17
N VAL A 195 -25.90 11.69 19.43
CA VAL A 195 -24.77 11.83 18.50
C VAL A 195 -23.49 11.44 19.23
N VAL A 196 -22.69 10.56 18.61
CA VAL A 196 -21.41 10.10 19.17
C VAL A 196 -20.36 10.18 18.09
N VAL A 197 -19.16 10.65 18.44
CA VAL A 197 -17.95 10.58 17.63
C VAL A 197 -16.89 9.91 18.51
N CYS A 198 -16.22 8.93 17.95
CA CYS A 198 -15.18 8.15 18.62
C CYS A 198 -13.98 7.98 17.70
N ASP A 199 -12.81 8.05 18.29
CA ASP A 199 -11.54 7.79 17.63
C ASP A 199 -10.78 6.74 18.44
N VAL A 200 -10.37 5.65 17.77
CA VAL A 200 -9.62 4.53 18.35
C VAL A 200 -8.16 4.64 17.94
N SER A 201 -7.28 4.60 18.93
CA SER A 201 -5.84 4.71 18.75
C SER A 201 -5.27 3.79 17.67
N GLY A 202 -4.42 4.36 16.80
CA GLY A 202 -3.79 3.67 15.68
C GLY A 202 -4.65 3.67 14.43
N HIS A 203 -4.15 3.09 13.36
CA HIS A 203 -4.80 3.11 12.04
C HIS A 203 -4.84 1.71 11.40
N GLY A 204 -5.71 1.54 10.43
CA GLY A 204 -5.83 0.33 9.63
C GLY A 204 -6.76 -0.71 10.24
N ILE A 205 -6.60 -1.98 9.83
CA ILE A 205 -7.55 -3.07 10.11
C ILE A 205 -7.77 -3.31 11.60
N SER A 206 -6.71 -3.23 12.40
CA SER A 206 -6.79 -3.53 13.84
C SER A 206 -7.61 -2.49 14.59
N SER A 207 -7.38 -1.19 14.35
CA SER A 207 -8.18 -0.11 14.94
C SER A 207 -9.62 -0.15 14.47
N ALA A 208 -9.86 -0.43 13.18
CA ALA A 208 -11.20 -0.58 12.62
C ALA A 208 -12.01 -1.73 13.28
N LEU A 209 -11.39 -2.87 13.58
CA LEU A 209 -12.03 -3.98 14.28
C LEU A 209 -12.42 -3.61 15.72
N VAL A 210 -11.52 -2.88 16.41
CA VAL A 210 -11.81 -2.35 17.74
C VAL A 210 -12.93 -1.32 17.67
N ALA A 211 -12.88 -0.37 16.72
CA ALA A 211 -13.92 0.63 16.50
C ALA A 211 -15.30 -0.02 16.28
N ASN A 212 -15.40 -1.07 15.46
CA ASN A 212 -16.63 -1.83 15.25
C ASN A 212 -17.15 -2.46 16.56
N ARG A 213 -16.25 -2.94 17.41
CA ARG A 213 -16.67 -3.51 18.70
C ARG A 213 -17.17 -2.44 19.64
N ILE A 214 -16.45 -1.32 19.76
CA ILE A 214 -16.90 -0.16 20.59
C ILE A 214 -18.20 0.43 20.04
N TYR A 215 -18.34 0.55 18.72
CA TYR A 215 -19.60 0.95 18.06
C TYR A 215 -20.78 0.09 18.54
N SER A 216 -20.64 -1.22 18.52
CA SER A 216 -21.71 -2.14 18.93
C SER A 216 -22.07 -2.01 20.41
N GLU A 217 -21.08 -1.83 21.29
CA GLU A 217 -21.31 -1.57 22.71
C GLU A 217 -22.00 -0.21 22.93
N THR A 218 -21.56 0.84 22.22
CA THR A 218 -22.17 2.17 22.28
C THR A 218 -23.62 2.13 21.84
N MET A 219 -23.92 1.49 20.71
CA MET A 219 -25.32 1.28 20.25
C MET A 219 -26.17 0.59 21.30
N SER A 220 -25.67 -0.49 21.90
CA SER A 220 -26.38 -1.23 22.93
C SER A 220 -26.70 -0.36 24.16
N GLN A 221 -25.79 0.52 24.59
CA GLN A 221 -26.05 1.43 25.72
C GLN A 221 -27.08 2.50 25.35
N ILE A 222 -27.04 3.06 24.14
CA ILE A 222 -28.02 4.03 23.66
C ILE A 222 -29.43 3.40 23.60
N GLU A 223 -29.54 2.19 23.02
CA GLU A 223 -30.81 1.46 22.91
C GLU A 223 -31.41 1.11 24.27
N ARG A 224 -30.58 0.79 25.27
CA ARG A 224 -31.01 0.57 26.67
C ARG A 224 -31.40 1.84 27.41
N GLY A 225 -31.17 3.00 26.82
CA GLY A 225 -31.52 4.28 27.44
C GLY A 225 -30.52 4.72 28.51
N ALA A 226 -29.33 4.19 28.55
CA ALA A 226 -28.31 4.60 29.51
C ALA A 226 -28.04 6.11 29.40
N ASP A 227 -27.81 6.79 30.52
CA ASP A 227 -27.30 8.15 30.52
C ASP A 227 -25.85 8.18 29.98
N LEU A 228 -25.39 9.37 29.56
CA LEU A 228 -24.09 9.48 28.90
C LEU A 228 -22.92 9.07 29.82
N GLY A 229 -22.99 9.41 31.12
CA GLY A 229 -21.94 9.02 32.06
C GLY A 229 -21.87 7.51 32.30
N SER A 230 -23.04 6.87 32.46
CA SER A 230 -23.13 5.41 32.56
C SER A 230 -22.64 4.71 31.30
N MET A 231 -22.93 5.26 30.12
CA MET A 231 -22.41 4.77 28.84
C MET A 231 -20.88 4.83 28.80
N LEU A 232 -20.25 5.98 29.13
CA LEU A 232 -18.81 6.11 29.18
C LEU A 232 -18.19 5.14 30.19
N SER A 233 -18.78 4.99 31.39
CA SER A 233 -18.30 4.06 32.41
C SER A 233 -18.34 2.60 31.91
N HIS A 234 -19.42 2.21 31.25
CA HIS A 234 -19.56 0.88 30.66
C HIS A 234 -18.51 0.64 29.57
N LEU A 235 -18.33 1.58 28.66
CA LEU A 235 -17.34 1.48 27.57
C LEU A 235 -15.92 1.40 28.10
N ASN A 236 -15.58 2.19 29.13
CA ASN A 236 -14.28 2.11 29.78
C ASN A 236 -14.04 0.73 30.42
N HIS A 237 -15.01 0.27 31.21
CA HIS A 237 -14.91 -1.06 31.85
C HIS A 237 -14.77 -2.18 30.80
N PHE A 238 -15.60 -2.13 29.75
CA PHE A 238 -15.48 -3.06 28.63
C PHE A 238 -14.10 -3.07 27.99
N ALA A 239 -13.54 -1.88 27.71
CA ALA A 239 -12.21 -1.76 27.07
C ALA A 239 -11.10 -2.27 27.98
N VAL A 240 -11.07 -1.87 29.25
CA VAL A 240 -10.07 -2.32 30.21
C VAL A 240 -10.10 -3.84 30.38
N GLN A 241 -11.27 -4.47 30.39
CA GLN A 241 -11.38 -5.92 30.53
C GLN A 241 -11.06 -6.72 29.26
N ASN A 242 -11.42 -6.20 28.10
CA ASN A 242 -11.38 -6.99 26.86
C ASN A 242 -10.26 -6.57 25.88
N LEU A 243 -9.73 -5.33 26.00
CA LEU A 243 -8.75 -4.78 25.09
C LEU A 243 -7.37 -4.54 25.73
N ALA A 244 -7.22 -4.74 27.03
CA ALA A 244 -5.97 -4.49 27.77
C ALA A 244 -4.73 -5.18 27.18
N SER A 245 -4.89 -6.41 26.65
CA SER A 245 -3.80 -7.14 26.00
C SER A 245 -3.35 -6.56 24.67
N SER A 246 -4.17 -5.72 24.04
CA SER A 246 -3.95 -5.15 22.70
C SER A 246 -3.45 -3.71 22.73
N SER A 247 -3.34 -3.10 23.94
CA SER A 247 -2.90 -1.70 24.15
C SER A 247 -3.72 -0.65 23.40
N PHE A 248 -4.96 -0.98 23.01
CA PHE A 248 -5.86 -0.02 22.39
C PHE A 248 -6.55 0.83 23.46
N TYR A 249 -6.65 2.10 23.15
CA TYR A 249 -7.44 3.09 23.89
C TYR A 249 -8.24 3.91 22.87
N PHE A 250 -9.21 4.67 23.34
CA PHE A 250 -10.02 5.49 22.45
C PHE A 250 -10.53 6.75 23.14
N THR A 251 -10.80 7.73 22.31
CA THR A 251 -11.47 8.96 22.70
C THR A 251 -12.94 8.91 22.26
N LEU A 252 -13.81 9.60 22.99
CA LEU A 252 -15.22 9.65 22.63
C LEU A 252 -15.86 10.97 23.07
N ALA A 253 -16.62 11.60 22.18
CA ALA A 253 -17.55 12.69 22.50
C ALA A 253 -18.98 12.26 22.20
N ALA A 254 -19.86 12.44 23.16
CA ALA A 254 -21.27 12.12 23.05
C ALA A 254 -22.14 13.34 23.38
N VAL A 255 -23.17 13.53 22.57
CA VAL A 255 -24.18 14.56 22.73
C VAL A 255 -25.53 13.90 22.72
N ARG A 256 -26.39 14.28 23.65
CA ARG A 256 -27.82 13.91 23.71
C ARG A 256 -28.68 15.13 23.77
N PHE A 257 -29.47 15.38 22.73
CA PHE A 257 -30.46 16.42 22.72
C PHE A 257 -31.82 15.89 23.18
N HIS A 258 -32.45 16.57 24.14
CA HIS A 258 -33.78 16.26 24.65
C HIS A 258 -34.81 17.26 24.09
N GLN A 259 -35.68 16.82 23.19
CA GLN A 259 -36.66 17.65 22.52
C GLN A 259 -37.59 18.37 23.53
N SER A 260 -38.10 17.63 24.51
CA SER A 260 -39.08 18.18 25.49
C SER A 260 -38.49 19.25 26.42
N ARG A 261 -37.18 19.23 26.64
CA ARG A 261 -36.48 20.17 27.53
C ARG A 261 -35.70 21.25 26.78
N GLY A 262 -35.52 21.09 25.48
CA GLY A 262 -34.66 21.98 24.68
C GLY A 262 -33.21 22.04 25.18
N CYS A 263 -32.77 21.00 25.90
CA CYS A 263 -31.43 20.95 26.47
C CYS A 263 -30.54 19.88 25.77
N LEU A 264 -29.27 20.16 25.79
CA LEU A 264 -28.22 19.27 25.29
C LEU A 264 -27.36 18.80 26.45
N GLN A 265 -27.26 17.49 26.61
CA GLN A 265 -26.28 16.86 27.47
C GLN A 265 -25.03 16.53 26.64
N PHE A 266 -23.86 16.80 27.20
CA PHE A 266 -22.56 16.52 26.60
C PHE A 266 -21.72 15.73 27.60
N ALA A 267 -21.07 14.68 27.12
CA ALA A 267 -20.07 13.92 27.85
C ALA A 267 -18.95 13.55 26.91
N SER A 268 -17.72 13.69 27.36
CA SER A 268 -16.53 13.46 26.52
C SER A 268 -15.41 12.83 27.33
N ALA A 269 -14.67 11.93 26.72
CA ALA A 269 -13.59 11.20 27.35
C ALA A 269 -12.32 11.30 26.49
N GLY A 270 -11.39 12.18 26.87
CA GLY A 270 -10.12 12.39 26.18
C GLY A 270 -10.23 12.89 24.74
N HIS A 271 -11.43 13.24 24.28
CA HIS A 271 -11.70 13.68 22.91
C HIS A 271 -11.44 15.17 22.75
N PRO A 272 -11.10 15.67 21.55
CA PRO A 272 -10.98 17.10 21.28
C PRO A 272 -12.23 17.86 21.73
N PRO A 273 -12.09 19.11 22.21
CA PRO A 273 -13.22 19.87 22.73
C PRO A 273 -14.24 20.16 21.62
N ALA A 274 -15.52 19.95 21.92
CA ALA A 274 -16.59 20.35 21.00
C ALA A 274 -16.71 21.87 20.95
N ILE A 275 -17.03 22.40 19.76
CA ILE A 275 -17.21 23.86 19.55
C ILE A 275 -18.69 24.18 19.55
N VAL A 276 -19.12 25.07 20.44
CA VAL A 276 -20.50 25.58 20.52
C VAL A 276 -20.55 26.99 19.96
N ILE A 277 -21.45 27.20 19.00
CA ILE A 277 -21.72 28.50 18.39
C ILE A 277 -23.11 28.95 18.86
N ARG A 278 -23.13 30.02 19.61
CA ARG A 278 -24.38 30.70 20.01
C ARG A 278 -24.59 31.95 19.16
N ARG A 279 -25.83 32.20 18.81
CA ARG A 279 -26.18 33.35 17.97
C ARG A 279 -25.64 34.67 18.55
N GLY A 280 -24.80 35.36 17.78
CA GLY A 280 -24.21 36.66 18.18
C GLY A 280 -23.07 36.56 19.20
N GLN A 281 -22.54 35.39 19.47
CA GLN A 281 -21.42 35.17 20.37
C GLN A 281 -20.26 34.51 19.63
N SER A 282 -19.06 34.69 20.12
CA SER A 282 -17.88 33.95 19.66
C SER A 282 -17.99 32.45 20.00
N PRO A 283 -17.49 31.53 19.17
CA PRO A 283 -17.50 30.11 19.47
C PRO A 283 -16.79 29.81 20.79
N SER A 284 -17.45 28.98 21.61
CA SER A 284 -16.95 28.52 22.91
C SER A 284 -16.66 27.02 22.88
N LEU A 285 -15.76 26.54 23.75
CA LEU A 285 -15.36 25.14 23.81
C LEU A 285 -16.11 24.42 24.95
N LEU A 286 -16.50 23.16 24.67
CA LEU A 286 -16.89 22.20 25.67
C LEU A 286 -15.75 21.20 25.83
N GLU A 287 -15.03 21.32 26.94
CA GLU A 287 -13.86 20.50 27.24
C GLU A 287 -14.24 19.06 27.57
N SER A 288 -13.26 18.15 27.43
CA SER A 288 -13.45 16.76 27.82
C SER A 288 -13.76 16.63 29.30
N THR A 289 -14.76 15.83 29.64
CA THR A 289 -15.26 15.65 31.03
C THR A 289 -14.58 14.48 31.73
N CYS A 290 -13.94 13.58 30.99
CA CYS A 290 -13.30 12.37 31.49
C CYS A 290 -11.94 12.15 30.83
N MET A 291 -11.11 11.26 31.42
CA MET A 291 -9.89 10.82 30.77
C MET A 291 -10.20 9.88 29.59
N ILE A 292 -9.21 9.66 28.76
CA ILE A 292 -9.23 8.69 27.66
C ILE A 292 -9.64 7.30 28.15
N LEU A 293 -10.43 6.59 27.37
CA LEU A 293 -11.02 5.29 27.75
C LEU A 293 -10.10 4.12 27.36
N GLY A 294 -10.13 3.07 28.18
CA GLY A 294 -9.40 1.83 27.95
C GLY A 294 -8.01 1.76 28.58
N LEU A 295 -7.50 2.87 29.15
CA LEU A 295 -6.17 2.88 29.83
C LEU A 295 -6.27 2.73 31.35
N PHE A 296 -7.29 3.33 31.97
CA PHE A 296 -7.40 3.41 33.43
C PHE A 296 -8.79 2.94 33.87
N GLU A 297 -8.85 2.11 34.95
CA GLU A 297 -10.14 1.65 35.48
C GLU A 297 -11.05 2.81 35.91
N ASN A 298 -10.47 3.87 36.48
CA ASN A 298 -11.20 5.04 36.99
C ASN A 298 -11.14 6.24 36.03
N ALA A 299 -11.18 6.00 34.71
CA ALA A 299 -11.14 7.08 33.71
C ALA A 299 -12.40 7.99 33.75
N VAL A 300 -13.53 7.46 34.20
CA VAL A 300 -14.83 8.15 34.23
C VAL A 300 -15.22 8.47 35.67
N GLY A 301 -15.36 9.77 35.98
CA GLY A 301 -15.77 10.26 37.30
C GLY A 301 -17.29 10.30 37.48
N ALA A 302 -17.74 10.64 38.69
CA ALA A 302 -19.16 10.74 39.04
C ALA A 302 -19.88 11.89 38.29
N GLU A 303 -19.18 12.96 37.96
CA GLU A 303 -19.70 14.12 37.21
C GLU A 303 -19.16 14.08 35.78
N SER A 304 -19.55 13.06 35.02
CA SER A 304 -19.04 12.81 33.66
C SER A 304 -19.80 13.46 32.53
N GLY A 305 -20.76 14.36 32.83
CA GLY A 305 -21.57 15.05 31.85
C GLY A 305 -21.90 16.51 32.22
N VAL A 306 -22.01 17.33 31.19
CA VAL A 306 -22.42 18.74 31.31
C VAL A 306 -23.77 18.93 30.59
N GLU A 307 -24.69 19.65 31.21
CA GLU A 307 -25.94 20.04 30.56
C GLU A 307 -25.88 21.51 30.16
N THR A 308 -26.25 21.82 28.92
CA THR A 308 -26.33 23.18 28.41
C THR A 308 -27.65 23.40 27.66
N ASN A 309 -28.26 24.55 27.88
CA ASN A 309 -29.43 24.95 27.13
C ASN A 309 -28.98 25.51 25.77
N LEU A 310 -29.61 25.03 24.72
CA LEU A 310 -29.45 25.55 23.37
C LEU A 310 -30.72 26.23 22.90
N GLN A 311 -30.55 27.27 22.10
CA GLN A 311 -31.64 28.02 21.48
C GLN A 311 -31.66 27.77 19.96
N THR A 312 -32.80 28.09 19.34
CA THR A 312 -32.90 28.08 17.87
C THR A 312 -31.77 28.91 17.23
N GLY A 313 -31.07 28.29 16.32
CA GLY A 313 -29.89 28.86 15.64
C GLY A 313 -28.55 28.58 16.30
N ASP A 314 -28.55 27.96 17.50
CA ASP A 314 -27.30 27.48 18.10
C ASP A 314 -26.81 26.22 17.41
N ARG A 315 -25.47 26.08 17.32
CA ARG A 315 -24.81 24.96 16.67
C ARG A 315 -23.78 24.32 17.56
N VAL A 316 -23.55 23.01 17.34
CA VAL A 316 -22.49 22.23 17.99
C VAL A 316 -21.69 21.53 16.91
N VAL A 317 -20.35 21.62 17.00
CA VAL A 317 -19.39 20.96 16.10
C VAL A 317 -18.57 19.98 16.92
N ILE A 318 -18.63 18.71 16.52
CA ILE A 318 -17.85 17.61 17.10
C ILE A 318 -16.94 17.08 15.99
N TYR A 319 -15.70 16.79 16.34
CA TYR A 319 -14.69 16.41 15.33
C TYR A 319 -13.58 15.58 15.95
N THR A 320 -12.89 14.77 15.15
CA THR A 320 -11.68 14.04 15.55
C THR A 320 -10.42 14.85 15.29
N ASP A 321 -9.34 14.47 15.93
CA ASP A 321 -8.05 15.18 15.88
C ASP A 321 -7.42 15.25 14.49
N GLY A 322 -7.80 14.37 13.55
CA GLY A 322 -7.38 14.46 12.15
C GLY A 322 -7.70 15.80 11.45
N LEU A 323 -8.66 16.60 12.00
CA LEU A 323 -8.84 17.99 11.57
C LEU A 323 -7.81 18.93 12.18
N THR A 324 -7.57 18.84 13.49
CA THR A 324 -6.69 19.75 14.24
C THR A 324 -5.22 19.39 14.13
N GLU A 325 -4.88 18.12 13.95
CA GLU A 325 -3.52 17.64 13.74
C GLU A 325 -3.08 17.68 12.27
N SER A 326 -3.76 18.49 11.46
CA SER A 326 -3.35 18.81 10.09
C SER A 326 -2.17 19.79 10.09
N PHE A 327 -1.07 19.43 9.39
CA PHE A 327 0.16 20.24 9.31
C PHE A 327 0.26 20.98 7.97
N ASN A 328 0.73 22.22 8.00
CA ASN A 328 1.03 23.02 6.81
C ASN A 328 2.45 22.73 6.27
N PHE A 329 2.87 23.45 5.21
CA PHE A 329 4.22 23.34 4.63
C PHE A 329 5.36 23.70 5.60
N GLU A 330 5.07 24.50 6.61
CA GLU A 330 6.03 24.96 7.62
C GLU A 330 6.05 24.04 8.84
N HIS A 331 5.34 22.89 8.78
CA HIS A 331 5.14 21.94 9.88
C HIS A 331 4.43 22.54 11.09
N GLU A 332 3.61 23.56 10.89
CA GLU A 332 2.76 24.10 11.94
C GLU A 332 1.42 23.35 11.95
N MET A 333 0.99 22.92 13.13
CA MET A 333 -0.28 22.25 13.34
C MET A 333 -1.42 23.27 13.35
N LEU A 334 -2.57 22.97 12.73
CA LEU A 334 -3.76 23.82 12.75
C LEU A 334 -4.24 24.10 14.19
N GLY A 335 -4.30 23.05 15.00
CA GLY A 335 -4.72 23.10 16.38
C GLY A 335 -6.20 23.44 16.56
N VAL A 336 -6.65 23.39 17.82
CA VAL A 336 -8.04 23.72 18.20
C VAL A 336 -8.37 25.19 17.91
N ASP A 337 -7.45 26.11 18.14
CA ASP A 337 -7.67 27.54 17.90
C ASP A 337 -7.84 27.85 16.41
N GLY A 338 -7.00 27.26 15.55
CA GLY A 338 -7.14 27.44 14.10
C GLY A 338 -8.45 26.88 13.56
N LEU A 339 -8.87 25.72 14.06
CA LEU A 339 -10.18 25.15 13.69
C LEU A 339 -11.34 26.01 14.21
N ARG A 340 -11.24 26.55 15.43
CA ARG A 340 -12.24 27.47 16.00
C ARG A 340 -12.41 28.76 15.17
N GLU A 341 -11.32 29.30 14.63
CA GLU A 341 -11.36 30.46 13.73
C GLU A 341 -12.08 30.10 12.42
N ILE A 342 -11.75 28.98 11.79
CA ILE A 342 -12.42 28.49 10.57
C ILE A 342 -13.93 28.30 10.82
N VAL A 343 -14.29 27.70 11.94
CA VAL A 343 -15.69 27.51 12.36
C VAL A 343 -16.40 28.85 12.57
N ALA A 344 -15.74 29.82 13.17
CA ALA A 344 -16.29 31.16 13.36
C ALA A 344 -16.59 31.87 12.03
N GLU A 345 -15.67 31.83 11.07
CA GLU A 345 -15.84 32.38 9.74
C GLU A 345 -17.04 31.75 8.98
N ALA A 346 -17.24 30.44 9.14
CA ALA A 346 -18.30 29.70 8.48
C ALA A 346 -19.66 29.75 9.23
N SER A 347 -19.70 30.34 10.42
CA SER A 347 -20.85 30.26 11.35
C SER A 347 -22.19 30.82 10.83
N ASN A 348 -22.17 31.68 9.82
CA ASN A 348 -23.38 32.26 9.24
C ASN A 348 -23.89 31.52 7.99
N LEU A 349 -23.21 30.50 7.53
CA LEU A 349 -23.62 29.72 6.36
C LEU A 349 -24.69 28.69 6.72
N PRO A 350 -25.48 28.22 5.75
CA PRO A 350 -26.29 27.01 5.93
C PRO A 350 -25.43 25.83 6.40
N LEU A 351 -25.98 24.93 7.21
CA LEU A 351 -25.22 23.89 7.91
C LEU A 351 -24.38 23.03 6.95
N ALA A 352 -24.95 22.63 5.81
CA ALA A 352 -24.24 21.84 4.79
C ALA A 352 -23.08 22.63 4.13
N GLU A 353 -23.27 23.92 3.86
CA GLU A 353 -22.22 24.78 3.31
C GLU A 353 -21.12 25.04 4.34
N MET A 354 -21.51 25.25 5.61
CA MET A 354 -20.57 25.39 6.73
C MET A 354 -19.66 24.15 6.85
N LYS A 355 -20.24 22.95 6.79
CA LYS A 355 -19.48 21.69 6.80
C LYS A 355 -18.43 21.68 5.67
N ASN A 356 -18.86 21.95 4.43
CA ASN A 356 -17.97 21.91 3.28
C ASN A 356 -16.88 22.98 3.40
N GLN A 357 -17.20 24.20 3.82
CA GLN A 357 -16.20 25.24 4.01
C GLN A 357 -15.16 24.88 5.08
N ILE A 358 -15.57 24.26 6.20
CA ILE A 358 -14.61 23.80 7.21
C ILE A 358 -13.65 22.78 6.60
N LEU A 359 -14.17 21.78 5.90
CA LEU A 359 -13.35 20.75 5.25
C LEU A 359 -12.41 21.32 4.20
N ASP A 360 -12.89 22.22 3.34
CA ASP A 360 -12.09 22.86 2.29
C ASP A 360 -10.98 23.73 2.89
N ARG A 361 -11.25 24.48 3.96
CA ARG A 361 -10.25 25.31 4.64
C ARG A 361 -9.17 24.47 5.33
N VAL A 362 -9.54 23.38 5.98
CA VAL A 362 -8.58 22.45 6.58
C VAL A 362 -7.75 21.75 5.49
N ALA A 363 -8.39 21.35 4.39
CA ALA A 363 -7.68 20.75 3.24
C ALA A 363 -6.71 21.74 2.58
N ALA A 364 -7.07 23.02 2.50
CA ALA A 364 -6.20 24.08 1.98
C ALA A 364 -5.02 24.40 2.92
N TRP A 365 -5.21 24.29 4.24
CA TRP A 365 -4.14 24.40 5.23
C TRP A 365 -3.15 23.25 5.13
N ARG A 366 -3.65 22.04 4.95
CA ARG A 366 -2.89 20.80 5.01
C ARG A 366 -1.92 20.66 3.85
N HIS A 367 -0.69 20.26 4.17
CA HIS A 367 0.27 19.81 3.17
C HIS A 367 0.19 18.29 3.00
N GLY A 368 -0.20 17.81 1.81
CA GLY A 368 -0.31 16.39 1.50
C GLY A 368 -1.66 15.77 1.87
N HIS A 369 -1.66 14.45 2.04
CA HIS A 369 -2.85 13.68 2.42
C HIS A 369 -3.13 13.78 3.93
N ALA A 370 -4.35 13.48 4.34
CA ALA A 370 -4.69 13.33 5.76
C ALA A 370 -3.81 12.21 6.36
N GLN A 371 -3.19 12.50 7.51
CA GLN A 371 -2.34 11.55 8.21
C GLN A 371 -3.15 10.69 9.20
N ASP A 372 -4.33 11.20 9.59
CA ASP A 372 -5.28 10.52 10.45
C ASP A 372 -6.70 10.62 9.89
N ASP A 373 -7.62 9.81 10.45
CA ASP A 373 -9.02 9.78 10.08
C ASP A 373 -9.67 11.14 10.37
N VAL A 374 -10.59 11.55 9.51
CA VAL A 374 -11.30 12.82 9.63
C VAL A 374 -12.77 12.56 9.82
N SER A 375 -13.26 12.82 11.04
CA SER A 375 -14.68 12.82 11.35
C SER A 375 -15.15 14.22 11.77
N LEU A 376 -16.28 14.65 11.22
CA LEU A 376 -16.89 15.94 11.52
C LEU A 376 -18.40 15.80 11.58
N VAL A 377 -19.01 16.19 12.69
CA VAL A 377 -20.47 16.22 12.85
C VAL A 377 -20.90 17.59 13.35
N LEU A 378 -21.83 18.20 12.62
CA LEU A 378 -22.44 19.48 12.95
C LEU A 378 -23.89 19.29 13.30
N LEU A 379 -24.35 19.91 14.41
CA LEU A 379 -25.73 19.98 14.78
C LEU A 379 -26.21 21.43 14.77
N GLU A 380 -27.46 21.68 14.35
CA GLU A 380 -28.12 22.97 14.44
C GLU A 380 -29.52 22.79 15.05
N ILE A 381 -29.86 23.63 16.02
CA ILE A 381 -31.22 23.70 16.59
C ILE A 381 -32.07 24.63 15.71
N SER A 382 -33.18 24.11 15.17
CA SER A 382 -34.07 24.82 14.22
C SER A 382 -35.27 25.45 14.92
#